data_44ef9c756e9153b2c1170a81c869752c
#
_entry.id   44ef9c756e9153b2c1170a81c869752c
#
_cell.length_a   1.000
_cell.length_b   1.000
_cell.length_c   1.000
_cell.angle_alpha   90.00
_cell.angle_beta   90.00
_cell.angle_gamma   90.00
#
_symmetry.space_group_name_H-M   'P 1'
#
loop_
_entity.id
_entity.type
_entity.pdbx_description
1 polymer ?
#
loop_
_entity_poly.entity_id
_entity_poly.type
_entity_poly.pdbx_seq_one_letter_code
_entity_poly.pdbx_strand_id
1 'polypeptide(L)'
;MSRHTVFDGIDLMFLDVKQETIQFYAKSHTKTFAINHCEEGRIECKFTSGDYLYMGPGDMSIGWHIHADYQHENYFPTKLFKGIVLLVDVEKAQPVLDALVTEARIDLTQLANRFCEHSDFGMMMEETESVRQIFSSLYKVPDQIKGHYFKLKVIEIFLLLSVISTTNNEKRSSYRKQQVDIVKAVNEHISTQFMKRITIDSLSDQFDIPTSTLKRCFKGVYGTTIHHYLKECRINAAKRLLQESDQSILEIANAVGYENGSKFTSAFKESTGVTPSAYRKV
;
A
#
# COMPACT_ATOMS: atom_id res chain seq x y z
N MET A 1 10.55 11.68 0.77
CA MET A 1 10.09 11.82 -0.63
C MET A 1 11.25 12.36 -1.47
N SER A 2 11.60 11.71 -2.59
CA SER A 2 12.56 12.23 -3.58
C SER A 2 11.90 12.23 -4.97
N ARG A 3 12.28 13.20 -5.82
CA ARG A 3 11.77 13.37 -7.19
C ARG A 3 12.96 13.46 -8.15
N HIS A 4 12.87 12.75 -9.27
CA HIS A 4 13.88 12.71 -10.32
C HIS A 4 13.18 12.97 -11.67
N THR A 5 13.53 14.07 -12.34
CA THR A 5 13.10 14.28 -13.73
C THR A 5 13.95 13.36 -14.62
N VAL A 6 13.28 12.36 -15.19
CA VAL A 6 13.93 11.32 -16.00
C VAL A 6 14.06 11.78 -17.44
N PHE A 7 12.97 12.33 -17.98
CA PHE A 7 12.88 12.98 -19.30
C PHE A 7 12.00 14.22 -19.18
N ASP A 8 11.98 15.07 -20.20
CA ASP A 8 11.03 16.17 -20.24
C ASP A 8 9.59 15.59 -20.21
N GLY A 9 8.80 16.10 -19.28
CA GLY A 9 7.44 15.59 -19.03
C GLY A 9 7.35 14.25 -18.27
N ILE A 10 8.46 13.65 -17.82
CA ILE A 10 8.45 12.39 -17.07
C ILE A 10 9.24 12.50 -15.78
N ASP A 11 8.53 12.41 -14.66
CA ASP A 11 9.09 12.46 -13.31
C ASP A 11 8.88 11.13 -12.57
N LEU A 12 9.96 10.63 -11.98
CA LEU A 12 9.95 9.45 -11.10
C LEU A 12 10.07 9.92 -9.64
N MET A 13 9.08 9.58 -8.83
CA MET A 13 9.05 9.95 -7.42
C MET A 13 9.08 8.71 -6.53
N PHE A 14 9.88 8.76 -5.46
CA PHE A 14 9.91 7.77 -4.40
C PHE A 14 9.21 8.32 -3.17
N LEU A 15 8.22 7.59 -2.69
CA LEU A 15 7.46 7.92 -1.50
C LEU A 15 7.91 7.02 -0.35
N ASP A 16 8.13 7.61 0.83
CA ASP A 16 8.34 6.93 2.12
C ASP A 16 7.49 7.67 3.15
N VAL A 17 6.34 7.11 3.44
CA VAL A 17 5.31 7.69 4.31
C VAL A 17 5.23 6.87 5.59
N LYS A 18 5.29 7.54 6.75
CA LYS A 18 5.20 6.93 8.08
C LYS A 18 4.11 7.57 8.94
N GLN A 19 3.01 7.91 8.29
CA GLN A 19 1.85 8.53 8.94
C GLN A 19 0.55 8.07 8.29
N GLU A 20 -0.57 8.31 8.98
CA GLU A 20 -1.88 7.81 8.56
C GLU A 20 -2.46 8.57 7.38
N THR A 21 -2.22 9.88 7.31
CA THR A 21 -2.73 10.75 6.24
C THR A 21 -1.66 11.69 5.73
N ILE A 22 -1.70 11.98 4.42
CA ILE A 22 -0.94 13.06 3.79
C ILE A 22 -1.84 13.83 2.85
N GLN A 23 -1.76 15.14 2.89
CA GLN A 23 -2.37 16.00 1.88
C GLN A 23 -1.39 16.24 0.74
N PHE A 24 -1.80 15.87 -0.47
CA PHE A 24 -1.07 16.20 -1.69
C PHE A 24 -1.75 17.38 -2.39
N TYR A 25 -0.93 18.33 -2.78
CA TYR A 25 -1.35 19.44 -3.62
C TYR A 25 -0.73 19.24 -5.00
N ALA A 26 -1.52 18.91 -5.99
CA ALA A 26 -1.07 18.85 -7.37
C ALA A 26 -1.74 19.97 -8.15
N LYS A 27 -0.93 20.84 -8.74
CA LYS A 27 -1.37 21.75 -9.81
C LYS A 27 -0.88 21.14 -11.11
N SER A 28 -1.78 20.57 -11.89
CA SER A 28 -1.48 20.15 -13.25
C SER A 28 -2.46 20.84 -14.19
N HIS A 29 -1.93 21.61 -15.13
CA HIS A 29 -2.71 22.24 -16.20
C HIS A 29 -2.64 21.42 -17.49
N THR A 30 -1.96 20.28 -17.46
CA THR A 30 -1.66 19.43 -18.62
C THR A 30 -2.26 18.04 -18.45
N LYS A 31 -2.41 17.34 -19.56
CA LYS A 31 -2.90 15.96 -19.61
C LYS A 31 -1.86 15.01 -19.01
N THR A 32 -2.01 14.72 -17.72
CA THR A 32 -1.04 13.94 -16.97
C THR A 32 -1.67 12.64 -16.50
N PHE A 33 -0.98 11.51 -16.64
CA PHE A 33 -1.33 10.26 -15.98
C PHE A 33 -0.22 9.82 -15.04
N ALA A 34 -0.59 9.00 -14.07
CA ALA A 34 0.34 8.43 -13.10
C ALA A 34 0.35 6.90 -13.17
N ILE A 35 1.55 6.33 -13.05
CA ILE A 35 1.76 4.91 -12.79
C ILE A 35 2.29 4.80 -11.38
N ASN A 36 1.55 4.11 -10.51
CA ASN A 36 1.90 3.94 -9.11
C ASN A 36 2.27 2.49 -8.85
N HIS A 37 3.29 2.28 -8.02
CA HIS A 37 3.66 0.95 -7.51
C HIS A 37 3.86 1.01 -6.00
N CYS A 38 3.32 0.02 -5.29
CA CYS A 38 3.48 -0.13 -3.85
C CYS A 38 4.56 -1.16 -3.53
N GLU A 39 5.63 -0.78 -2.82
CA GLU A 39 6.64 -1.70 -2.29
C GLU A 39 6.24 -2.24 -0.94
N GLU A 40 5.78 -1.35 -0.05
CA GLU A 40 5.46 -1.68 1.34
C GLU A 40 4.30 -0.83 1.86
N GLY A 41 3.49 -1.40 2.74
CA GLY A 41 2.36 -0.71 3.33
C GLY A 41 1.11 -0.75 2.47
N ARG A 42 0.22 0.22 2.64
CA ARG A 42 -1.04 0.30 1.88
C ARG A 42 -1.50 1.74 1.71
N ILE A 43 -2.16 2.00 0.58
CA ILE A 43 -2.84 3.27 0.31
C ILE A 43 -4.31 3.01 -0.03
N GLU A 44 -5.19 3.86 0.49
CA GLU A 44 -6.61 3.91 0.17
C GLU A 44 -6.85 4.71 -1.11
N CYS A 45 -7.59 4.14 -2.04
CA CYS A 45 -8.05 4.79 -3.27
C CYS A 45 -9.57 4.93 -3.19
N LYS A 46 -10.07 6.17 -3.17
CA LYS A 46 -11.51 6.46 -3.10
C LYS A 46 -12.04 6.80 -4.47
N PHE A 47 -13.10 6.10 -4.90
CA PHE A 47 -13.78 6.36 -6.16
C PHE A 47 -14.84 7.45 -6.03
N THR A 48 -15.20 8.10 -7.13
CA THR A 48 -16.33 9.05 -7.19
C THR A 48 -17.67 8.39 -6.90
N SER A 49 -17.79 7.06 -7.15
CA SER A 49 -18.94 6.26 -6.73
C SER A 49 -19.12 6.16 -5.21
N GLY A 50 -18.10 6.55 -4.43
CA GLY A 50 -18.07 6.41 -2.98
C GLY A 50 -17.54 5.06 -2.51
N ASP A 51 -17.12 4.18 -3.40
CA ASP A 51 -16.45 2.93 -3.09
C ASP A 51 -14.95 3.14 -2.85
N TYR A 52 -14.32 2.18 -2.19
CA TYR A 52 -12.91 2.21 -1.84
C TYR A 52 -12.18 0.98 -2.38
N LEU A 53 -10.97 1.20 -2.84
CA LEU A 53 -9.97 0.17 -3.15
C LEU A 53 -8.70 0.41 -2.33
N TYR A 54 -7.91 -0.64 -2.14
CA TYR A 54 -6.66 -0.55 -1.40
C TYR A 54 -5.53 -1.16 -2.23
N MET A 55 -4.53 -0.35 -2.55
CA MET A 55 -3.29 -0.81 -3.17
C MET A 55 -2.33 -1.26 -2.07
N GLY A 56 -1.82 -2.46 -2.17
CA GLY A 56 -0.86 -3.08 -1.24
C GLY A 56 0.43 -3.48 -1.92
N PRO A 57 1.35 -4.15 -1.18
CA PRO A 57 2.66 -4.53 -1.71
C PRO A 57 2.57 -5.32 -3.00
N GLY A 58 3.37 -4.93 -4.00
CA GLY A 58 3.42 -5.50 -5.32
C GLY A 58 2.37 -4.98 -6.30
N ASP A 59 1.33 -4.29 -5.80
CA ASP A 59 0.29 -3.73 -6.67
C ASP A 59 0.79 -2.55 -7.48
N MET A 60 0.27 -2.44 -8.70
CA MET A 60 0.47 -1.31 -9.59
C MET A 60 -0.88 -0.70 -9.98
N SER A 61 -0.95 0.62 -10.12
CA SER A 61 -2.11 1.30 -10.70
C SER A 61 -1.69 2.29 -11.77
N ILE A 62 -2.58 2.49 -12.75
CA ILE A 62 -2.43 3.50 -13.80
C ILE A 62 -3.72 4.30 -13.85
N GLY A 63 -3.61 5.62 -13.79
CA GLY A 63 -4.78 6.49 -13.81
C GLY A 63 -4.47 7.89 -14.29
N TRP A 64 -5.49 8.56 -14.90
CA TRP A 64 -5.38 9.97 -15.21
C TRP A 64 -5.31 10.81 -13.95
N HIS A 65 -4.40 11.77 -13.94
CA HIS A 65 -4.30 12.81 -12.93
C HIS A 65 -5.10 14.03 -13.38
N ILE A 66 -6.43 13.97 -13.23
CA ILE A 66 -7.37 14.82 -14.02
C ILE A 66 -7.60 16.20 -13.41
N HIS A 67 -7.17 16.50 -12.17
CA HIS A 67 -7.65 17.69 -11.48
C HIS A 67 -6.57 18.75 -11.26
N ALA A 68 -6.76 19.90 -11.89
CA ALA A 68 -5.88 21.06 -11.84
C ALA A 68 -5.75 21.72 -10.46
N ASP A 69 -6.74 21.57 -9.58
CA ASP A 69 -6.79 22.18 -8.24
C ASP A 69 -7.36 21.21 -7.19
N TYR A 70 -6.95 19.92 -7.25
CA TYR A 70 -7.48 18.93 -6.33
C TYR A 70 -6.59 18.78 -5.10
N GLN A 71 -7.17 19.17 -3.96
CA GLN A 71 -6.63 18.84 -2.66
C GLN A 71 -7.08 17.42 -2.33
N HIS A 72 -6.15 16.47 -2.37
CA HIS A 72 -6.42 15.06 -2.11
C HIS A 72 -5.74 14.62 -0.81
N GLU A 73 -6.55 14.12 0.11
CA GLU A 73 -6.05 13.47 1.31
C GLU A 73 -5.88 11.98 1.01
N ASN A 74 -4.64 11.50 1.06
CA ASN A 74 -4.35 10.08 0.96
C ASN A 74 -4.33 9.46 2.36
N TYR A 75 -5.05 8.37 2.54
CA TYR A 75 -5.11 7.60 3.76
C TYR A 75 -4.27 6.33 3.64
N PHE A 76 -3.45 6.08 4.67
CA PHE A 76 -2.54 4.92 4.75
C PHE A 76 -2.93 4.05 5.94
N PRO A 77 -3.74 3.01 5.76
CA PRO A 77 -4.30 2.21 6.85
C PRO A 77 -3.27 1.61 7.80
N THR A 78 -2.08 1.31 7.27
CA THR A 78 -0.98 0.71 8.03
C THR A 78 -0.02 1.74 8.62
N LYS A 79 -0.30 3.04 8.45
CA LYS A 79 0.60 4.17 8.80
C LYS A 79 1.97 4.05 8.14
N LEU A 80 2.04 3.28 7.09
CA LEU A 80 3.24 3.02 6.30
C LEU A 80 2.87 2.91 4.83
N PHE A 81 3.64 3.59 3.98
CA PHE A 81 3.61 3.39 2.54
C PHE A 81 4.97 3.72 1.94
N LYS A 82 5.57 2.75 1.27
CA LYS A 82 6.70 2.98 0.37
C LYS A 82 6.27 2.61 -1.02
N GLY A 83 6.61 3.47 -1.97
CA GLY A 83 6.19 3.25 -3.34
C GLY A 83 6.87 4.19 -4.32
N ILE A 84 6.59 3.93 -5.58
CA ILE A 84 7.03 4.72 -6.71
C ILE A 84 5.81 5.32 -7.40
N VAL A 85 5.93 6.58 -7.80
CA VAL A 85 4.99 7.26 -8.69
C VAL A 85 5.76 7.75 -9.91
N LEU A 86 5.38 7.27 -11.08
CA LEU A 86 5.83 7.80 -12.36
C LEU A 86 4.74 8.73 -12.89
N LEU A 87 5.02 10.03 -12.91
CA LEU A 87 4.14 11.06 -13.49
C LEU A 87 4.53 11.31 -14.92
N VAL A 88 3.55 11.34 -15.82
CA VAL A 88 3.74 11.50 -17.26
C VAL A 88 2.84 12.62 -17.80
N ASP A 89 3.43 13.75 -18.12
CA ASP A 89 2.83 14.81 -18.91
C ASP A 89 2.86 14.39 -20.39
N VAL A 90 1.72 14.02 -20.94
CA VAL A 90 1.63 13.40 -22.26
C VAL A 90 2.15 14.32 -23.37
N GLU A 91 1.85 15.63 -23.28
CA GLU A 91 2.21 16.58 -24.34
C GLU A 91 3.73 16.77 -24.44
N LYS A 92 4.43 16.77 -23.31
CA LYS A 92 5.89 16.89 -23.26
C LYS A 92 6.60 15.56 -23.47
N ALA A 93 6.06 14.49 -22.93
CA ALA A 93 6.69 13.18 -22.95
C ALA A 93 6.61 12.49 -24.32
N GLN A 94 5.52 12.67 -25.09
CA GLN A 94 5.33 12.00 -26.37
C GLN A 94 6.47 12.27 -27.37
N PRO A 95 6.89 13.52 -27.63
CA PRO A 95 8.00 13.78 -28.56
C PRO A 95 9.32 13.14 -28.14
N VAL A 96 9.56 13.07 -26.83
CA VAL A 96 10.78 12.42 -26.29
C VAL A 96 10.74 10.92 -26.52
N LEU A 97 9.60 10.30 -26.29
CA LEU A 97 9.42 8.86 -26.47
C LEU A 97 9.52 8.48 -27.95
N ASP A 98 8.91 9.25 -28.85
CA ASP A 98 8.99 9.05 -30.30
C ASP A 98 10.43 9.09 -30.82
N ALA A 99 11.27 9.96 -30.25
CA ALA A 99 12.69 10.03 -30.59
C ALA A 99 13.51 8.86 -30.05
N LEU A 100 13.10 8.28 -28.92
CA LEU A 100 13.87 7.19 -28.25
C LEU A 100 13.47 5.79 -28.73
N VAL A 101 12.19 5.60 -29.09
CA VAL A 101 11.62 4.28 -29.38
C VAL A 101 10.80 4.35 -30.69
N THR A 102 11.48 4.73 -31.78
CA THR A 102 10.86 4.99 -33.09
C THR A 102 10.10 3.82 -33.67
N GLU A 103 10.59 2.57 -33.46
CA GLU A 103 9.99 1.37 -34.01
C GLU A 103 8.76 0.87 -33.22
N ALA A 104 8.71 1.14 -31.91
CA ALA A 104 7.63 0.63 -31.04
C ALA A 104 6.33 1.44 -31.15
N ARG A 105 6.35 2.66 -31.70
CA ARG A 105 5.19 3.54 -31.93
C ARG A 105 4.23 3.60 -30.72
N ILE A 106 4.75 3.90 -29.55
CA ILE A 106 3.96 3.96 -28.31
C ILE A 106 3.23 5.31 -28.25
N ASP A 107 1.91 5.30 -28.39
CA ASP A 107 1.05 6.46 -28.17
C ASP A 107 0.66 6.51 -26.68
N LEU A 108 1.18 7.48 -25.95
CA LEU A 108 0.95 7.65 -24.49
C LEU A 108 -0.51 7.96 -24.19
N THR A 109 -1.24 8.65 -25.08
CA THR A 109 -2.67 8.92 -24.89
C THR A 109 -3.48 7.64 -25.04
N GLN A 110 -3.24 6.85 -26.08
CA GLN A 110 -3.91 5.55 -26.25
C GLN A 110 -3.56 4.57 -25.14
N LEU A 111 -2.29 4.56 -24.71
CA LEU A 111 -1.84 3.73 -23.61
C LEU A 111 -2.58 4.09 -22.33
N ALA A 112 -2.62 5.37 -21.93
CA ALA A 112 -3.33 5.79 -20.74
C ALA A 112 -4.84 5.51 -20.82
N ASN A 113 -5.49 5.82 -21.96
CA ASN A 113 -6.92 5.56 -22.15
C ASN A 113 -7.26 4.07 -21.99
N ARG A 114 -6.44 3.16 -22.55
CA ARG A 114 -6.66 1.72 -22.45
C ARG A 114 -6.76 1.21 -20.98
N PHE A 115 -6.05 1.86 -20.06
CA PHE A 115 -6.10 1.54 -18.64
C PHE A 115 -7.13 2.36 -17.84
N CYS A 116 -7.63 3.45 -18.40
CA CYS A 116 -8.49 4.41 -17.71
C CYS A 116 -9.93 4.44 -18.19
N GLU A 117 -10.29 3.69 -19.25
CA GLU A 117 -11.62 3.77 -19.92
C GLU A 117 -12.81 3.43 -19.01
N HIS A 118 -12.61 2.75 -17.87
CA HIS A 118 -13.72 2.21 -17.08
C HIS A 118 -13.74 2.63 -15.62
N SER A 119 -12.86 3.52 -15.17
CA SER A 119 -12.87 3.98 -13.77
C SER A 119 -12.19 5.33 -13.57
N ASP A 120 -12.69 6.09 -12.60
CA ASP A 120 -12.16 7.40 -12.19
C ASP A 120 -10.70 7.37 -11.70
N PHE A 121 -10.18 6.19 -11.32
CA PHE A 121 -8.81 5.96 -10.85
C PHE A 121 -7.95 5.18 -11.85
N GLY A 122 -8.48 4.89 -13.04
CA GLY A 122 -7.82 3.99 -13.95
C GLY A 122 -7.88 2.53 -13.49
N MET A 123 -6.87 1.76 -13.84
CA MET A 123 -6.79 0.34 -13.55
C MET A 123 -5.81 0.06 -12.44
N MET A 124 -6.19 -0.84 -11.52
CA MET A 124 -5.28 -1.42 -10.54
C MET A 124 -5.00 -2.88 -10.91
N MET A 125 -3.73 -3.24 -10.96
CA MET A 125 -3.26 -4.58 -11.32
C MET A 125 -2.54 -5.22 -10.13
N GLU A 126 -2.74 -6.52 -9.96
CA GLU A 126 -1.95 -7.32 -9.03
C GLU A 126 -0.52 -7.51 -9.52
N GLU A 127 0.37 -7.82 -8.59
CA GLU A 127 1.76 -8.10 -8.91
C GLU A 127 1.87 -9.27 -9.90
N THR A 128 2.49 -9.01 -11.03
CA THR A 128 2.99 -10.05 -11.94
C THR A 128 4.50 -10.15 -11.81
N GLU A 129 5.10 -11.27 -12.27
CA GLU A 129 6.56 -11.41 -12.24
C GLU A 129 7.27 -10.29 -13.01
N SER A 130 6.73 -9.87 -14.15
CA SER A 130 7.28 -8.76 -14.95
C SER A 130 7.22 -7.43 -14.20
N VAL A 131 6.09 -7.11 -13.55
CA VAL A 131 5.93 -5.91 -12.73
C VAL A 131 6.92 -5.94 -11.57
N ARG A 132 7.03 -7.07 -10.87
CA ARG A 132 7.97 -7.26 -9.76
C ARG A 132 9.41 -7.01 -10.18
N GLN A 133 9.86 -7.59 -11.28
CA GLN A 133 11.23 -7.45 -11.77
C GLN A 133 11.58 -6.00 -12.13
N ILE A 134 10.67 -5.28 -12.78
CA ILE A 134 10.90 -3.88 -13.16
C ILE A 134 10.98 -3.00 -11.92
N PHE A 135 9.98 -3.04 -11.05
CA PHE A 135 9.90 -2.10 -9.93
C PHE A 135 10.88 -2.44 -8.82
N SER A 136 11.10 -3.73 -8.49
CA SER A 136 12.07 -4.11 -7.44
C SER A 136 13.48 -3.59 -7.72
N SER A 137 13.86 -3.52 -8.98
CA SER A 137 15.17 -3.01 -9.39
C SER A 137 15.31 -1.49 -9.21
N LEU A 138 14.20 -0.73 -9.29
CA LEU A 138 14.20 0.73 -9.11
C LEU A 138 14.52 1.16 -7.67
N TYR A 139 14.15 0.34 -6.67
CA TYR A 139 14.39 0.65 -5.26
C TYR A 139 15.85 0.47 -4.81
N LYS A 140 16.66 -0.24 -5.57
CA LYS A 140 18.03 -0.67 -5.18
C LYS A 140 19.12 -0.17 -6.13
N VAL A 141 18.90 0.97 -6.77
CA VAL A 141 19.84 1.50 -7.77
C VAL A 141 20.99 2.25 -7.08
N PRO A 142 22.26 1.92 -7.36
CA PRO A 142 23.40 2.71 -6.91
C PRO A 142 23.37 4.14 -7.44
N ASP A 143 23.76 5.11 -6.60
CA ASP A 143 23.66 6.54 -6.92
C ASP A 143 24.39 6.92 -8.21
N GLN A 144 25.53 6.29 -8.49
CA GLN A 144 26.39 6.58 -9.64
C GLN A 144 25.69 6.35 -10.99
N ILE A 145 24.71 5.45 -11.05
CA ILE A 145 24.06 5.07 -12.31
C ILE A 145 22.57 5.48 -12.35
N LYS A 146 22.01 6.04 -11.27
CA LYS A 146 20.57 6.34 -11.14
C LYS A 146 19.99 7.05 -12.36
N GLY A 147 20.62 8.13 -12.81
CA GLY A 147 20.10 8.93 -13.91
C GLY A 147 19.93 8.15 -15.22
N HIS A 148 20.90 7.31 -15.58
CA HIS A 148 20.81 6.48 -16.79
C HIS A 148 19.90 5.27 -16.58
N TYR A 149 19.96 4.65 -15.42
CA TYR A 149 19.16 3.47 -15.10
C TYR A 149 17.67 3.79 -15.10
N PHE A 150 17.25 4.92 -14.52
CA PHE A 150 15.86 5.35 -14.53
C PHE A 150 15.33 5.59 -15.94
N LYS A 151 16.15 6.13 -16.85
CA LYS A 151 15.79 6.29 -18.26
C LYS A 151 15.47 4.95 -18.93
N LEU A 152 16.33 3.95 -18.72
CA LEU A 152 16.11 2.60 -19.25
C LEU A 152 14.82 1.98 -18.67
N LYS A 153 14.62 2.10 -17.36
CA LYS A 153 13.45 1.51 -16.68
C LYS A 153 12.14 2.18 -17.08
N VAL A 154 12.12 3.48 -17.30
CA VAL A 154 10.92 4.17 -17.78
C VAL A 154 10.54 3.69 -19.17
N ILE A 155 11.50 3.51 -20.08
CA ILE A 155 11.26 2.95 -21.41
C ILE A 155 10.72 1.51 -21.28
N GLU A 156 11.35 0.68 -20.44
CA GLU A 156 10.94 -0.70 -20.18
C GLU A 156 9.50 -0.78 -19.65
N ILE A 157 9.10 0.13 -18.74
CA ILE A 157 7.72 0.22 -18.23
C ILE A 157 6.75 0.50 -19.38
N PHE A 158 7.02 1.47 -20.23
CA PHE A 158 6.13 1.78 -21.36
C PHE A 158 6.05 0.63 -22.37
N LEU A 159 7.15 -0.03 -22.68
CA LEU A 159 7.17 -1.22 -23.55
C LEU A 159 6.32 -2.36 -22.95
N LEU A 160 6.49 -2.64 -21.64
CA LEU A 160 5.68 -3.65 -20.95
C LEU A 160 4.19 -3.27 -21.00
N LEU A 161 3.85 -2.04 -20.66
CA LEU A 161 2.47 -1.57 -20.68
C LEU A 161 1.85 -1.60 -22.07
N SER A 162 2.65 -1.44 -23.15
CA SER A 162 2.15 -1.52 -24.51
C SER A 162 1.62 -2.90 -24.90
N VAL A 163 2.11 -3.95 -24.25
CA VAL A 163 1.76 -5.35 -24.57
C VAL A 163 0.86 -6.02 -23.52
N ILE A 164 0.71 -5.43 -22.34
CA ILE A 164 -0.18 -5.97 -21.29
C ILE A 164 -1.64 -5.92 -21.76
N SER A 165 -2.31 -7.09 -21.70
CA SER A 165 -3.75 -7.18 -21.95
C SER A 165 -4.55 -6.71 -20.73
N THR A 166 -5.54 -5.85 -20.96
CA THR A 166 -6.47 -5.37 -19.93
C THR A 166 -7.67 -6.30 -19.70
N THR A 167 -7.81 -7.36 -20.53
CA THR A 167 -9.00 -8.23 -20.53
C THR A 167 -9.04 -9.24 -19.38
N ASN A 168 -7.93 -9.54 -18.73
CA ASN A 168 -7.82 -10.55 -17.66
C ASN A 168 -7.77 -9.96 -16.25
N ASN A 169 -8.06 -8.68 -16.06
CA ASN A 169 -8.09 -8.13 -14.70
C ASN A 169 -9.36 -8.56 -13.99
N GLU A 170 -9.24 -9.52 -13.08
CA GLU A 170 -10.27 -9.81 -12.10
C GLU A 170 -10.61 -8.51 -11.37
N LYS A 171 -11.89 -8.12 -11.38
CA LYS A 171 -12.37 -6.94 -10.67
C LYS A 171 -11.99 -7.09 -9.21
N ARG A 172 -11.02 -6.33 -8.74
CA ARG A 172 -10.72 -6.26 -7.31
C ARG A 172 -11.98 -5.91 -6.54
N SER A 173 -12.13 -6.53 -5.37
CA SER A 173 -13.26 -6.24 -4.50
C SER A 173 -13.17 -4.79 -4.03
N SER A 174 -14.05 -3.93 -4.50
CA SER A 174 -14.29 -2.62 -3.88
C SER A 174 -15.07 -2.79 -2.59
N TYR A 175 -14.92 -1.83 -1.69
CA TYR A 175 -15.58 -1.81 -0.39
C TYR A 175 -16.45 -0.57 -0.29
N ARG A 176 -17.70 -0.73 0.16
CA ARG A 176 -18.60 0.39 0.41
C ARG A 176 -18.10 1.23 1.58
N LYS A 177 -18.33 2.52 1.54
CA LYS A 177 -17.95 3.46 2.62
C LYS A 177 -18.32 2.94 4.01
N GLN A 178 -19.58 2.50 4.19
CA GLN A 178 -20.04 1.97 5.47
C GLN A 178 -19.20 0.80 5.98
N GLN A 179 -18.80 -0.14 5.10
CA GLN A 179 -17.95 -1.27 5.47
C GLN A 179 -16.55 -0.82 5.88
N VAL A 180 -16.01 0.18 5.20
CA VAL A 180 -14.70 0.77 5.51
C VAL A 180 -14.76 1.49 6.86
N ASP A 181 -15.78 2.29 7.10
CA ASP A 181 -15.95 3.02 8.37
C ASP A 181 -16.07 2.05 9.56
N ILE A 182 -16.84 0.96 9.41
CA ILE A 182 -16.94 -0.11 10.42
C ILE A 182 -15.57 -0.75 10.67
N VAL A 183 -14.86 -1.11 9.63
CA VAL A 183 -13.54 -1.78 9.77
C VAL A 183 -12.50 -0.86 10.39
N LYS A 184 -12.54 0.44 10.12
CA LYS A 184 -11.71 1.45 10.80
C LYS A 184 -12.04 1.54 12.30
N ALA A 185 -13.33 1.53 12.67
CA ALA A 185 -13.77 1.49 14.07
C ALA A 185 -13.37 0.18 14.77
N VAL A 186 -13.46 -0.96 14.09
CA VAL A 186 -12.95 -2.25 14.61
C VAL A 186 -11.44 -2.22 14.85
N ASN A 187 -10.68 -1.63 13.94
CA ASN A 187 -9.23 -1.47 14.11
C ASN A 187 -8.89 -0.61 15.34
N GLU A 188 -9.57 0.52 15.53
CA GLU A 188 -9.42 1.35 16.71
C GLU A 188 -9.79 0.61 17.99
N HIS A 189 -10.90 -0.13 18.00
CA HIS A 189 -11.29 -0.96 19.12
C HIS A 189 -10.23 -2.00 19.47
N ILE A 190 -9.69 -2.72 18.48
CA ILE A 190 -8.63 -3.70 18.72
C ILE A 190 -7.38 -3.03 19.28
N SER A 191 -6.93 -1.93 18.68
CA SER A 191 -5.69 -1.25 19.07
C SER A 191 -5.74 -0.65 20.48
N THR A 192 -6.95 -0.31 20.97
CA THR A 192 -7.17 0.22 22.32
C THR A 192 -7.52 -0.85 23.36
N GLN A 193 -8.12 -1.97 22.95
CA GLN A 193 -8.65 -3.01 23.86
C GLN A 193 -7.95 -4.37 23.72
N PHE A 194 -6.78 -4.45 23.04
CA PHE A 194 -6.08 -5.71 22.75
C PHE A 194 -5.78 -6.58 23.96
N MET A 195 -5.70 -6.00 25.15
CA MET A 195 -5.50 -6.72 26.41
C MET A 195 -6.69 -7.60 26.81
N LYS A 196 -7.88 -7.23 26.35
CA LYS A 196 -9.11 -7.99 26.63
C LYS A 196 -9.25 -9.19 25.69
N ARG A 197 -10.14 -10.12 26.06
CA ARG A 197 -10.52 -11.21 25.17
C ARG A 197 -11.38 -10.66 24.03
N ILE A 198 -10.81 -10.63 22.83
CA ILE A 198 -11.50 -10.20 21.60
C ILE A 198 -11.66 -11.43 20.73
N THR A 199 -12.90 -11.69 20.28
CA THR A 199 -13.24 -12.72 19.30
C THR A 199 -13.86 -12.08 18.07
N ILE A 200 -13.83 -12.78 16.93
CA ILE A 200 -14.44 -12.28 15.70
C ILE A 200 -15.95 -12.16 15.87
N ASP A 201 -16.56 -13.10 16.59
CA ASP A 201 -18.00 -13.09 16.85
C ASP A 201 -18.40 -11.90 17.72
N SER A 202 -17.62 -11.62 18.81
CA SER A 202 -17.88 -10.43 19.64
C SER A 202 -17.72 -9.11 18.87
N LEU A 203 -16.80 -9.03 17.90
CA LEU A 203 -16.68 -7.87 17.02
C LEU A 203 -17.84 -7.78 16.03
N SER A 204 -18.25 -8.93 15.46
CA SER A 204 -19.40 -9.03 14.56
C SER A 204 -20.68 -8.49 15.22
N ASP A 205 -20.96 -8.94 16.45
CA ASP A 205 -22.12 -8.54 17.22
C ASP A 205 -22.03 -7.04 17.63
N GLN A 206 -20.89 -6.59 18.10
CA GLN A 206 -20.68 -5.22 18.57
C GLN A 206 -20.82 -4.18 17.45
N PHE A 207 -20.34 -4.50 16.24
CA PHE A 207 -20.32 -3.57 15.11
C PHE A 207 -21.40 -3.85 14.06
N ASP A 208 -22.33 -4.75 14.34
CA ASP A 208 -23.45 -5.15 13.46
C ASP A 208 -23.00 -5.44 12.01
N ILE A 209 -22.01 -6.32 11.86
CA ILE A 209 -21.44 -6.72 10.57
C ILE A 209 -21.22 -8.23 10.53
N PRO A 210 -21.70 -8.96 9.49
CA PRO A 210 -21.47 -10.39 9.38
C PRO A 210 -19.97 -10.76 9.43
N THR A 211 -19.62 -11.81 10.17
CA THR A 211 -18.23 -12.26 10.39
C THR A 211 -17.44 -12.45 9.08
N SER A 212 -18.08 -12.98 8.03
CA SER A 212 -17.45 -13.16 6.71
C SER A 212 -17.11 -11.84 6.04
N THR A 213 -18.03 -10.87 6.09
CA THR A 213 -17.85 -9.52 5.56
C THR A 213 -16.77 -8.80 6.34
N LEU A 214 -16.79 -8.86 7.68
CA LEU A 214 -15.80 -8.28 8.56
C LEU A 214 -14.38 -8.79 8.24
N LYS A 215 -14.20 -10.12 8.15
CA LYS A 215 -12.90 -10.74 7.82
C LYS A 215 -12.39 -10.28 6.45
N ARG A 216 -13.26 -10.30 5.43
CA ARG A 216 -12.90 -9.90 4.07
C ARG A 216 -12.53 -8.42 4.00
N CYS A 217 -13.36 -7.54 4.57
CA CYS A 217 -13.12 -6.10 4.54
C CYS A 217 -11.88 -5.72 5.36
N PHE A 218 -11.69 -6.28 6.55
CA PHE A 218 -10.52 -6.02 7.38
C PHE A 218 -9.22 -6.42 6.66
N LYS A 219 -9.20 -7.63 6.05
CA LYS A 219 -8.05 -8.08 5.26
C LYS A 219 -7.81 -7.17 4.05
N GLY A 220 -8.86 -6.70 3.38
CA GLY A 220 -8.76 -5.79 2.25
C GLY A 220 -8.17 -4.44 2.64
N VAL A 221 -8.64 -3.86 3.74
CA VAL A 221 -8.18 -2.55 4.23
C VAL A 221 -6.77 -2.62 4.81
N TYR A 222 -6.51 -3.55 5.72
CA TYR A 222 -5.25 -3.62 6.48
C TYR A 222 -4.22 -4.62 5.93
N GLY A 223 -4.57 -5.44 4.93
CA GLY A 223 -3.68 -6.44 4.33
C GLY A 223 -3.44 -7.67 5.19
N THR A 224 -4.03 -7.73 6.38
CA THR A 224 -3.82 -8.81 7.36
C THR A 224 -5.13 -9.27 7.98
N THR A 225 -5.14 -10.44 8.62
CA THR A 225 -6.32 -10.93 9.34
C THR A 225 -6.47 -10.23 10.70
N ILE A 226 -7.71 -10.13 11.21
CA ILE A 226 -8.00 -9.60 12.54
C ILE A 226 -7.18 -10.31 13.62
N HIS A 227 -7.07 -11.64 13.54
CA HIS A 227 -6.30 -12.41 14.51
C HIS A 227 -4.80 -12.07 14.50
N HIS A 228 -4.22 -11.95 13.30
CA HIS A 228 -2.81 -11.56 13.16
C HIS A 228 -2.57 -10.13 13.65
N TYR A 229 -3.45 -9.21 13.31
CA TYR A 229 -3.38 -7.82 13.76
C TYR A 229 -3.44 -7.71 15.31
N LEU A 230 -4.38 -8.42 15.96
CA LEU A 230 -4.47 -8.49 17.42
C LEU A 230 -3.20 -9.08 18.04
N LYS A 231 -2.64 -10.14 17.43
CA LYS A 231 -1.36 -10.72 17.86
C LYS A 231 -0.24 -9.68 17.81
N GLU A 232 -0.11 -8.94 16.71
CA GLU A 232 0.92 -7.91 16.56
C GLU A 232 0.74 -6.76 17.57
N CYS A 233 -0.47 -6.30 17.85
CA CYS A 233 -0.74 -5.32 18.90
C CYS A 233 -0.21 -5.79 20.26
N ARG A 234 -0.50 -7.03 20.64
CA ARG A 234 -0.04 -7.64 21.90
C ARG A 234 1.48 -7.78 21.97
N ILE A 235 2.10 -8.27 20.89
CA ILE A 235 3.56 -8.43 20.83
C ILE A 235 4.28 -7.08 20.91
N ASN A 236 3.78 -6.05 20.21
CA ASN A 236 4.38 -4.73 20.28
C ASN A 236 4.24 -4.08 21.67
N ALA A 237 3.12 -4.28 22.34
CA ALA A 237 2.97 -3.88 23.75
C ALA A 237 3.96 -4.66 24.68
N ALA A 238 4.10 -5.97 24.45
CA ALA A 238 5.04 -6.78 25.22
C ALA A 238 6.50 -6.37 25.03
N LYS A 239 6.91 -6.01 23.80
CA LYS A 239 8.27 -5.48 23.54
C LYS A 239 8.58 -4.25 24.39
N ARG A 240 7.63 -3.31 24.49
CA ARG A 240 7.79 -2.11 25.33
C ARG A 240 7.90 -2.48 26.82
N LEU A 241 6.98 -3.31 27.33
CA LEU A 241 7.02 -3.73 28.74
C LEU A 241 8.30 -4.49 29.10
N LEU A 242 8.84 -5.30 28.18
CA LEU A 242 10.10 -6.01 28.38
C LEU A 242 11.29 -5.07 28.52
N GLN A 243 11.27 -3.91 27.88
CA GLN A 243 12.35 -2.91 27.92
C GLN A 243 12.17 -1.88 29.02
N GLU A 244 10.92 -1.57 29.41
CA GLU A 244 10.60 -0.45 30.29
C GLU A 244 10.22 -0.89 31.72
N SER A 245 10.14 -2.20 32.01
CA SER A 245 9.73 -2.70 33.32
C SER A 245 10.47 -3.97 33.75
N ASP A 246 10.51 -4.18 35.07
CA ASP A 246 11.06 -5.38 35.70
C ASP A 246 10.02 -6.52 35.92
N GLN A 247 8.83 -6.38 35.35
CA GLN A 247 7.76 -7.38 35.45
C GLN A 247 8.24 -8.74 34.96
N SER A 248 7.82 -9.81 35.59
CA SER A 248 8.09 -11.16 35.12
C SER A 248 7.48 -11.42 33.74
N ILE A 249 8.02 -12.41 33.04
CA ILE A 249 7.49 -12.79 31.70
C ILE A 249 6.01 -13.20 31.78
N LEU A 250 5.61 -13.81 32.89
CA LEU A 250 4.21 -14.21 33.09
C LEU A 250 3.30 -12.99 33.34
N GLU A 251 3.75 -12.02 34.14
CA GLU A 251 3.00 -10.77 34.36
C GLU A 251 2.83 -10.01 33.06
N ILE A 252 3.88 -9.88 32.24
CA ILE A 252 3.79 -9.26 30.91
C ILE A 252 2.82 -10.03 30.00
N ALA A 253 2.89 -11.37 29.97
CA ALA A 253 1.95 -12.17 29.18
C ALA A 253 0.50 -11.86 29.55
N ASN A 254 0.18 -11.81 30.84
CA ASN A 254 -1.15 -11.48 31.35
C ASN A 254 -1.55 -10.04 31.01
N ALA A 255 -0.65 -9.07 31.19
CA ALA A 255 -0.87 -7.66 30.90
C ALA A 255 -1.19 -7.39 29.45
N VAL A 256 -0.64 -8.18 28.51
CA VAL A 256 -0.93 -8.05 27.08
C VAL A 256 -2.04 -8.99 26.56
N GLY A 257 -2.77 -9.67 27.48
CA GLY A 257 -3.96 -10.45 27.16
C GLY A 257 -3.73 -11.90 26.76
N TYR A 258 -2.60 -12.51 27.18
CA TYR A 258 -2.38 -13.96 27.09
C TYR A 258 -2.68 -14.62 28.43
N GLU A 259 -3.61 -15.55 28.45
CA GLU A 259 -3.95 -16.35 29.65
C GLU A 259 -2.89 -17.46 29.94
N ASN A 260 -2.00 -17.71 28.98
CA ASN A 260 -1.01 -18.79 29.06
C ASN A 260 0.37 -18.30 28.61
N GLY A 261 1.34 -18.33 29.53
CA GLY A 261 2.71 -17.88 29.29
C GLY A 261 3.45 -18.66 28.20
N SER A 262 3.15 -19.97 28.02
CA SER A 262 3.74 -20.76 26.93
C SER A 262 3.23 -20.33 25.57
N LYS A 263 1.93 -20.05 25.45
CA LYS A 263 1.35 -19.50 24.21
C LYS A 263 1.92 -18.12 23.90
N PHE A 264 2.10 -17.27 24.91
CA PHE A 264 2.78 -15.98 24.76
C PHE A 264 4.21 -16.14 24.27
N THR A 265 5.02 -16.98 24.93
CA THR A 265 6.42 -17.20 24.55
C THR A 265 6.56 -17.70 23.12
N SER A 266 5.68 -18.63 22.70
CA SER A 266 5.66 -19.13 21.31
C SER A 266 5.29 -18.04 20.32
N ALA A 267 4.23 -17.26 20.57
CA ALA A 267 3.78 -16.17 19.71
C ALA A 267 4.83 -15.05 19.61
N PHE A 268 5.50 -14.73 20.74
CA PHE A 268 6.55 -13.72 20.77
C PHE A 268 7.77 -14.17 19.96
N LYS A 269 8.24 -15.42 20.16
CA LYS A 269 9.37 -15.97 19.41
C LYS A 269 9.06 -16.06 17.90
N GLU A 270 7.86 -16.45 17.52
CA GLU A 270 7.44 -16.48 16.12
C GLU A 270 7.49 -15.08 15.48
N SER A 271 7.07 -14.03 16.20
CA SER A 271 7.05 -12.67 15.70
C SER A 271 8.42 -11.96 15.72
N THR A 272 9.31 -12.32 16.67
CA THR A 272 10.57 -11.58 16.91
C THR A 272 11.84 -12.39 16.63
N GLY A 273 11.72 -13.69 16.39
CA GLY A 273 12.85 -14.61 16.24
C GLY A 273 13.49 -15.07 17.56
N VAL A 274 13.23 -14.39 18.68
CA VAL A 274 13.84 -14.66 20.00
C VAL A 274 12.81 -14.82 21.11
N THR A 275 13.17 -15.46 22.22
CA THR A 275 12.26 -15.57 23.37
C THR A 275 12.13 -14.22 24.10
N PRO A 276 11.01 -13.99 24.85
CA PRO A 276 10.85 -12.77 25.65
C PRO A 276 12.02 -12.53 26.63
N SER A 277 12.52 -13.60 27.28
CA SER A 277 13.65 -13.48 28.19
C SER A 277 14.97 -13.11 27.52
N ALA A 278 15.20 -13.58 26.28
CA ALA A 278 16.35 -13.17 25.47
C ALA A 278 16.21 -11.73 24.99
N TYR A 279 15.01 -11.32 24.57
CA TYR A 279 14.71 -9.97 24.11
C TYR A 279 14.95 -8.90 25.18
N ARG A 280 14.62 -9.20 26.45
CA ARG A 280 14.86 -8.29 27.61
C ARG A 280 16.35 -8.01 27.87
N LYS A 281 17.25 -8.93 27.49
CA LYS A 281 18.69 -8.81 27.74
C LYS A 281 19.43 -7.98 26.70
N VAL A 282 18.76 -7.59 25.64
CA VAL A 282 19.28 -6.76 24.54
C VAL A 282 18.94 -5.31 24.80
#